data_5d9d20831e478fe4c3e44c5de1e37f99
#
_entry.id   5d9d20831e478fe4c3e44c5de1e37f99
#
_cell.length_a   1.000
_cell.length_b   1.000
_cell.length_c   1.000
_cell.angle_alpha   90.00
_cell.angle_beta   90.00
_cell.angle_gamma   90.00
#
_symmetry.space_group_name_H-M   'P 1'
#
loop_
_entity.id
_entity.type
_entity.pdbx_description
1 polymer ?
#
loop_
_entity_poly.entity_id
_entity_poly.type
_entity_poly.pdbx_seq_one_letter_code
_entity_poly.pdbx_strand_id
1 'polypeptide(L)'
;MPARKLTSGRIGLKALAFAALMIGLVEPALALYPKKGDSAPHHGVRDARRKVIQGIDVSRWQGEIDWARVKDAGTRFAFIKATEGGDHLDPNFKRNWAEAKKHGVARGAYHFVWWCRSAKDQVRWIKKHIPRDPDALPPVLDVEWQNDSQCTRRISKELALAKIEEMLKGLREHTGKKPIIYTDINFHEDVLEGELNDHPFWLRSTAAPLAKRYARDRWEFWQFTTTGRVPGISGDVDRNAFFGNEREFDAWRRGHFDIGSRKWHGGEPKVAVRTPPPTPAGLRAPKEAGGTRLRFAPPGRIPDAHTAVNRNVDVTGSIARD
;
A
#
# COMPACT_ATOMS: atom_id res chain seq x y z
N MET A 1 17.64 57.17 80.64
CA MET A 1 17.83 57.05 79.19
C MET A 1 17.24 55.76 78.75
N PRO A 2 16.16 55.70 77.95
CA PRO A 2 15.39 54.50 77.72
C PRO A 2 15.86 53.76 76.45
N ALA A 3 15.89 52.43 76.60
CA ALA A 3 16.21 51.45 75.52
C ALA A 3 15.08 51.33 74.52
N ARG A 4 15.41 51.47 73.21
CA ARG A 4 14.46 51.23 72.09
C ARG A 4 14.32 49.73 71.85
N LYS A 5 13.08 49.26 71.97
CA LYS A 5 12.65 47.93 71.54
C LYS A 5 12.58 47.89 70.01
N LEU A 6 13.31 46.97 69.40
CA LEU A 6 13.18 46.56 67.99
C LEU A 6 12.02 45.58 67.85
N THR A 7 11.01 45.95 67.10
CA THR A 7 9.89 45.10 66.75
C THR A 7 10.27 44.27 65.51
N SER A 8 10.29 42.95 65.65
CA SER A 8 10.48 41.96 64.58
C SER A 8 9.23 41.92 63.70
N GLY A 9 9.38 42.41 62.46
CA GLY A 9 8.36 42.27 61.42
C GLY A 9 8.38 40.86 60.86
N ARG A 10 7.30 40.12 61.01
CA ARG A 10 7.06 38.84 60.35
C ARG A 10 6.77 39.08 58.87
N ILE A 11 7.69 38.68 58.02
CA ILE A 11 7.47 38.64 56.58
C ILE A 11 6.62 37.41 56.29
N GLY A 12 5.38 37.62 55.89
CA GLY A 12 4.48 36.56 55.42
C GLY A 12 4.93 35.99 54.10
N LEU A 13 5.32 34.74 54.12
CA LEU A 13 5.68 33.96 52.94
C LEU A 13 4.38 33.66 52.16
N LYS A 14 4.08 34.43 51.14
CA LYS A 14 3.00 34.09 50.19
C LYS A 14 3.46 32.91 49.36
N ALA A 15 2.86 31.76 49.61
CA ALA A 15 3.02 30.56 48.78
C ALA A 15 2.43 30.83 47.40
N LEU A 16 3.29 31.00 46.39
CA LEU A 16 2.94 30.95 44.97
C LEU A 16 2.69 29.50 44.62
N ALA A 17 1.43 29.09 44.51
CA ALA A 17 1.03 27.85 43.94
C ALA A 17 1.33 27.90 42.43
N PHE A 18 2.43 27.30 42.01
CA PHE A 18 2.70 26.98 40.60
C PHE A 18 1.74 25.87 40.22
N ALA A 19 0.65 26.21 39.55
CA ALA A 19 -0.12 25.27 38.77
C ALA A 19 0.77 24.79 37.62
N ALA A 20 1.44 23.66 37.79
CA ALA A 20 2.11 22.96 36.69
C ALA A 20 1.02 22.50 35.74
N LEU A 21 0.82 23.28 34.67
CA LEU A 21 0.02 22.86 33.52
C LEU A 21 0.73 21.66 32.89
N MET A 22 0.28 20.47 33.20
CA MET A 22 0.70 19.24 32.55
C MET A 22 0.21 19.31 31.11
N ILE A 23 1.00 19.99 30.26
CA ILE A 23 0.89 19.83 28.82
C ILE A 23 1.33 18.42 28.57
N GLY A 24 0.35 17.53 28.47
CA GLY A 24 0.57 16.17 27.98
C GLY A 24 1.21 16.30 26.61
N LEU A 25 2.52 16.12 26.54
CA LEU A 25 3.23 15.91 25.32
C LEU A 25 2.64 14.64 24.70
N VAL A 26 1.69 14.81 23.77
CA VAL A 26 1.27 13.74 22.89
C VAL A 26 2.54 13.35 22.16
N GLU A 27 3.21 12.32 22.66
CA GLU A 27 4.34 11.72 21.96
C GLU A 27 3.86 11.42 20.52
N PRO A 28 4.51 11.93 19.50
CA PRO A 28 4.11 11.66 18.13
C PRO A 28 4.13 10.15 17.91
N ALA A 29 3.23 9.65 17.12
CA ALA A 29 2.96 8.23 16.80
C ALA A 29 4.19 7.35 16.42
N LEU A 30 5.40 7.87 16.55
CA LEU A 30 6.68 7.15 16.46
C LEU A 30 6.83 6.01 17.46
N ALA A 31 6.03 5.99 18.54
CA ALA A 31 6.08 4.99 19.57
C ALA A 31 5.24 3.73 19.27
N LEU A 32 4.43 3.75 18.22
CA LEU A 32 3.49 2.66 17.90
C LEU A 32 4.17 1.36 17.50
N TYR A 33 5.41 1.43 17.01
CA TYR A 33 6.18 0.22 16.66
C TYR A 33 7.44 0.15 17.53
N PRO A 34 7.74 -1.00 18.15
CA PRO A 34 8.93 -1.14 18.98
C PRO A 34 10.17 -0.80 18.16
N LYS A 35 11.01 0.07 18.70
CA LYS A 35 12.30 0.44 18.08
C LYS A 35 13.26 -0.75 17.94
N LYS A 36 13.09 -1.79 18.77
CA LYS A 36 13.81 -3.06 18.68
C LYS A 36 13.01 -4.01 17.80
N GLY A 37 13.59 -4.44 16.69
CA GLY A 37 13.00 -5.44 15.81
C GLY A 37 12.65 -4.94 14.41
N ASP A 38 12.51 -3.63 14.20
CA ASP A 38 12.60 -3.08 12.86
C ASP A 38 14.08 -3.17 12.46
N SER A 39 14.46 -4.01 11.52
CA SER A 39 15.80 -3.97 10.94
C SER A 39 16.01 -2.52 10.52
N ALA A 40 17.06 -1.87 11.03
CA ALA A 40 17.26 -0.43 10.97
C ALA A 40 16.80 0.18 9.62
N PRO A 41 15.59 0.73 9.52
CA PRO A 41 15.10 1.21 8.24
C PRO A 41 16.00 2.34 7.79
N HIS A 42 16.28 2.38 6.51
CA HIS A 42 17.16 3.36 5.90
C HIS A 42 16.76 4.78 6.30
N HIS A 43 17.76 5.65 6.57
CA HIS A 43 17.49 7.04 6.99
C HIS A 43 16.60 7.82 6.02
N GLY A 44 16.61 7.46 4.73
CA GLY A 44 15.79 8.08 3.69
C GLY A 44 14.28 7.88 3.84
N VAL A 45 13.84 6.92 4.66
CA VAL A 45 12.41 6.66 4.91
C VAL A 45 11.92 7.25 6.25
N ARG A 46 12.71 8.13 6.87
CA ARG A 46 12.39 8.74 8.16
C ARG A 46 11.02 9.42 8.17
N ASP A 47 10.65 10.08 7.07
CA ASP A 47 9.39 10.81 6.97
C ASP A 47 8.17 9.86 6.93
N ALA A 48 8.28 8.70 6.30
CA ALA A 48 7.25 7.67 6.35
C ALA A 48 7.00 7.20 7.78
N ARG A 49 8.08 6.98 8.54
CA ARG A 49 8.00 6.55 9.95
C ARG A 49 7.37 7.58 10.88
N ARG A 50 7.36 8.85 10.50
CA ARG A 50 6.74 9.95 11.27
C ARG A 50 5.27 10.17 10.95
N LYS A 51 4.74 9.52 9.90
CA LYS A 51 3.31 9.62 9.57
C LYS A 51 2.47 9.03 10.69
N VAL A 52 1.36 9.70 10.99
CA VAL A 52 0.47 9.32 12.09
C VAL A 52 -0.24 8.02 11.81
N ILE A 53 -0.61 7.78 10.56
CA ILE A 53 -1.36 6.60 10.15
C ILE A 53 -0.40 5.57 9.58
N GLN A 54 -0.18 4.53 10.36
CA GLN A 54 0.70 3.41 10.03
C GLN A 54 -0.10 2.16 9.69
N GLY A 55 0.40 1.36 8.77
CA GLY A 55 -0.20 0.12 8.34
C GLY A 55 0.82 -0.94 7.98
N ILE A 56 0.31 -2.05 7.52
CA ILE A 56 1.08 -3.21 7.04
C ILE A 56 0.49 -3.72 5.74
N ASP A 57 1.25 -4.51 5.00
CA ASP A 57 0.68 -5.41 4.03
C ASP A 57 1.15 -6.84 4.30
N VAL A 58 0.27 -7.80 4.03
CA VAL A 58 0.44 -9.19 4.44
C VAL A 58 -0.10 -10.15 3.39
N SER A 59 0.50 -11.33 3.38
CA SER A 59 0.09 -12.48 2.56
C SER A 59 0.25 -13.77 3.37
N ARG A 60 0.23 -14.90 2.70
CA ARG A 60 0.52 -16.21 3.32
C ARG A 60 1.88 -16.26 4.04
N TRP A 61 2.82 -15.42 3.64
CA TRP A 61 4.19 -15.44 4.15
C TRP A 61 4.30 -15.01 5.62
N GLN A 62 3.36 -14.21 6.13
CA GLN A 62 3.31 -13.81 7.53
C GLN A 62 2.70 -14.89 8.43
N GLY A 63 2.24 -16.02 7.86
CA GLY A 63 1.70 -17.15 8.62
C GLY A 63 0.46 -16.80 9.42
N GLU A 64 0.45 -17.19 10.69
CA GLU A 64 -0.60 -16.82 11.63
C GLU A 64 -0.33 -15.44 12.22
N ILE A 65 -1.37 -14.60 12.23
CA ILE A 65 -1.32 -13.23 12.70
C ILE A 65 -2.28 -13.08 13.89
N ASP A 66 -1.76 -12.58 15.01
CA ASP A 66 -2.56 -12.13 16.15
C ASP A 66 -3.00 -10.67 15.89
N TRP A 67 -4.16 -10.50 15.28
CA TRP A 67 -4.70 -9.21 14.91
C TRP A 67 -5.04 -8.30 16.08
N ALA A 68 -5.30 -8.87 17.27
CA ALA A 68 -5.47 -8.08 18.49
C ALA A 68 -4.17 -7.35 18.83
N ARG A 69 -3.06 -8.09 18.90
CA ARG A 69 -1.74 -7.51 19.15
C ARG A 69 -1.26 -6.56 18.06
N VAL A 70 -1.58 -6.86 16.80
CA VAL A 70 -1.31 -5.96 15.65
C VAL A 70 -2.05 -4.64 15.83
N LYS A 71 -3.32 -4.68 16.23
CA LYS A 71 -4.11 -3.48 16.53
C LYS A 71 -3.57 -2.70 17.71
N ASP A 72 -3.25 -3.38 18.82
CA ASP A 72 -2.70 -2.77 20.04
C ASP A 72 -1.34 -2.13 19.82
N ALA A 73 -0.56 -2.66 18.87
CA ALA A 73 0.69 -2.05 18.39
C ALA A 73 0.48 -0.79 17.54
N GLY A 74 -0.77 -0.35 17.33
CA GLY A 74 -1.11 0.88 16.65
C GLY A 74 -1.28 0.77 15.13
N THR A 75 -1.35 -0.44 14.58
CA THR A 75 -1.65 -0.65 13.17
C THR A 75 -3.07 -0.17 12.86
N ARG A 76 -3.19 0.79 11.94
CA ARG A 76 -4.47 1.41 11.57
C ARG A 76 -5.10 0.76 10.35
N PHE A 77 -4.30 0.25 9.44
CA PHE A 77 -4.78 -0.41 8.22
C PHE A 77 -3.87 -1.58 7.81
N ALA A 78 -4.45 -2.47 7.00
CA ALA A 78 -3.72 -3.56 6.39
C ALA A 78 -4.19 -3.76 4.93
N PHE A 79 -3.25 -3.93 4.02
CA PHE A 79 -3.52 -4.50 2.71
C PHE A 79 -3.25 -6.00 2.76
N ILE A 80 -4.22 -6.81 2.36
CA ILE A 80 -4.18 -8.26 2.51
C ILE A 80 -4.21 -8.90 1.12
N LYS A 81 -3.20 -9.71 0.79
CA LYS A 81 -3.20 -10.47 -0.47
C LYS A 81 -4.44 -11.31 -0.58
N ALA A 82 -5.20 -11.11 -1.64
CA ALA A 82 -6.37 -11.91 -1.92
C ALA A 82 -6.09 -12.89 -3.06
N THR A 83 -5.69 -12.35 -4.20
CA THR A 83 -5.59 -13.12 -5.44
C THR A 83 -4.33 -12.76 -6.21
N GLU A 84 -3.92 -13.67 -7.07
CA GLU A 84 -2.77 -13.51 -7.96
C GLU A 84 -3.06 -14.19 -9.30
N GLY A 85 -2.72 -13.55 -10.41
CA GLY A 85 -3.00 -14.08 -11.73
C GLY A 85 -4.49 -14.42 -11.93
N GLY A 86 -4.78 -15.53 -12.58
CA GLY A 86 -6.16 -15.94 -12.88
C GLY A 86 -6.67 -17.15 -12.07
N ASP A 87 -5.87 -17.68 -11.16
CA ASP A 87 -6.10 -19.01 -10.55
C ASP A 87 -5.53 -19.18 -9.13
N HIS A 88 -4.73 -18.25 -8.62
CA HIS A 88 -4.20 -18.35 -7.26
C HIS A 88 -5.00 -17.50 -6.27
N LEU A 89 -5.44 -18.13 -5.17
CA LEU A 89 -6.04 -17.50 -3.99
C LEU A 89 -5.07 -17.62 -2.82
N ASP A 90 -4.77 -16.52 -2.16
CA ASP A 90 -3.96 -16.57 -0.94
C ASP A 90 -4.69 -17.41 0.13
N PRO A 91 -4.07 -18.47 0.67
CA PRO A 91 -4.73 -19.40 1.60
C PRO A 91 -5.12 -18.72 2.92
N ASN A 92 -4.45 -17.64 3.31
CA ASN A 92 -4.71 -16.92 4.55
C ASN A 92 -5.69 -15.75 4.37
N PHE A 93 -6.09 -15.43 3.12
CA PHE A 93 -6.91 -14.26 2.85
C PHE A 93 -8.19 -14.21 3.68
N LYS A 94 -9.00 -15.26 3.64
CA LYS A 94 -10.30 -15.27 4.35
C LYS A 94 -10.14 -15.05 5.85
N ARG A 95 -9.15 -15.73 6.46
CA ARG A 95 -8.86 -15.58 7.89
C ARG A 95 -8.40 -14.17 8.21
N ASN A 96 -7.38 -13.67 7.52
CA ASN A 96 -6.84 -12.34 7.74
C ASN A 96 -7.88 -11.24 7.50
N TRP A 97 -8.73 -11.40 6.49
CA TRP A 97 -9.83 -10.48 6.20
C TRP A 97 -10.84 -10.38 7.33
N ALA A 98 -11.26 -11.53 7.87
CA ALA A 98 -12.23 -11.59 8.96
C ALA A 98 -11.64 -11.08 10.28
N GLU A 99 -10.44 -11.52 10.64
CA GLU A 99 -9.80 -11.16 11.90
C GLU A 99 -9.37 -9.69 11.93
N ALA A 100 -8.85 -9.13 10.83
CA ALA A 100 -8.57 -7.69 10.74
C ALA A 100 -9.84 -6.85 10.98
N LYS A 101 -10.98 -7.24 10.39
CA LYS A 101 -12.28 -6.60 10.63
C LYS A 101 -12.68 -6.67 12.10
N LYS A 102 -12.65 -7.86 12.66
CA LYS A 102 -13.04 -8.14 14.05
C LYS A 102 -12.26 -7.29 15.05
N HIS A 103 -10.98 -7.08 14.82
CA HIS A 103 -10.11 -6.26 15.67
C HIS A 103 -10.03 -4.78 15.28
N GLY A 104 -10.86 -4.32 14.32
CA GLY A 104 -10.97 -2.90 13.98
C GLY A 104 -9.75 -2.34 13.23
N VAL A 105 -9.01 -3.20 12.51
CA VAL A 105 -8.00 -2.79 11.55
C VAL A 105 -8.68 -2.55 10.20
N ALA A 106 -8.60 -1.33 9.66
CA ALA A 106 -9.11 -1.04 8.33
C ALA A 106 -8.37 -1.91 7.31
N ARG A 107 -9.10 -2.57 6.40
CA ARG A 107 -8.50 -3.56 5.52
C ARG A 107 -8.86 -3.35 4.06
N GLY A 108 -7.89 -3.56 3.17
CA GLY A 108 -8.05 -3.61 1.72
C GLY A 108 -7.52 -4.91 1.17
N ALA A 109 -8.13 -5.40 0.10
CA ALA A 109 -7.65 -6.57 -0.61
C ALA A 109 -6.75 -6.16 -1.77
N TYR A 110 -5.64 -6.86 -1.99
CA TYR A 110 -4.85 -6.64 -3.18
C TYR A 110 -4.79 -7.86 -4.09
N HIS A 111 -4.70 -7.58 -5.40
CA HIS A 111 -4.51 -8.54 -6.47
C HIS A 111 -3.16 -8.32 -7.12
N PHE A 112 -2.31 -9.34 -7.12
CA PHE A 112 -1.01 -9.32 -7.78
C PHE A 112 -1.17 -9.71 -9.26
N VAL A 113 -0.77 -8.81 -10.16
CA VAL A 113 -0.99 -8.96 -11.60
C VAL A 113 0.01 -9.90 -12.24
N TRP A 114 -0.47 -10.81 -13.07
CA TRP A 114 0.38 -11.64 -13.95
C TRP A 114 0.27 -11.18 -15.40
N TRP A 115 1.38 -10.70 -15.95
CA TRP A 115 1.40 -10.09 -17.27
C TRP A 115 1.12 -11.09 -18.41
N CYS A 116 1.45 -12.35 -18.24
CA CYS A 116 1.16 -13.42 -19.22
C CYS A 116 -0.30 -13.91 -19.18
N ARG A 117 -1.12 -13.47 -18.22
CA ARG A 117 -2.55 -13.80 -18.15
C ARG A 117 -3.40 -12.68 -18.75
N SER A 118 -4.59 -13.01 -19.26
CA SER A 118 -5.50 -11.97 -19.75
C SER A 118 -6.05 -11.12 -18.60
N ALA A 119 -6.26 -9.83 -18.82
CA ALA A 119 -6.90 -8.96 -17.84
C ALA A 119 -8.32 -9.46 -17.49
N LYS A 120 -9.07 -9.93 -18.48
CA LYS A 120 -10.41 -10.48 -18.31
C LYS A 120 -10.46 -11.68 -17.36
N ASP A 121 -9.48 -12.60 -17.44
CA ASP A 121 -9.43 -13.75 -16.55
C ASP A 121 -9.09 -13.33 -15.12
N GLN A 122 -8.15 -12.40 -14.97
CA GLN A 122 -7.79 -11.86 -13.67
C GLN A 122 -8.97 -11.10 -13.04
N VAL A 123 -9.68 -10.26 -13.79
CA VAL A 123 -10.91 -9.59 -13.31
C VAL A 123 -11.98 -10.60 -12.86
N ARG A 124 -12.17 -11.68 -13.62
CA ARG A 124 -13.11 -12.74 -13.25
C ARG A 124 -12.72 -13.42 -11.93
N TRP A 125 -11.43 -13.68 -11.74
CA TRP A 125 -10.87 -14.27 -10.53
C TRP A 125 -11.01 -13.33 -9.31
N ILE A 126 -10.69 -12.06 -9.50
CA ILE A 126 -10.89 -11.00 -8.51
C ILE A 126 -12.35 -10.94 -8.04
N LYS A 127 -13.30 -10.84 -9.01
CA LYS A 127 -14.74 -10.74 -8.71
C LYS A 127 -15.29 -11.94 -7.95
N LYS A 128 -14.66 -13.11 -8.12
CA LYS A 128 -15.03 -14.34 -7.42
C LYS A 128 -14.58 -14.36 -5.96
N HIS A 129 -13.46 -13.74 -5.64
CA HIS A 129 -12.77 -13.93 -4.36
C HIS A 129 -12.68 -12.69 -3.47
N ILE A 130 -12.61 -11.49 -4.03
CA ILE A 130 -12.60 -10.25 -3.25
C ILE A 130 -14.02 -9.88 -2.86
N PRO A 131 -14.32 -9.73 -1.54
CA PRO A 131 -15.67 -9.37 -1.08
C PRO A 131 -16.08 -7.95 -1.51
N ARG A 132 -17.37 -7.77 -1.79
CA ARG A 132 -18.01 -6.46 -1.85
C ARG A 132 -18.31 -6.00 -0.42
N ASP A 133 -17.38 -5.30 0.18
CA ASP A 133 -17.50 -4.84 1.56
C ASP A 133 -17.43 -3.30 1.60
N PRO A 134 -18.53 -2.61 1.96
CA PRO A 134 -18.56 -1.14 2.00
C PRO A 134 -17.60 -0.57 3.05
N ASP A 135 -17.29 -1.33 4.11
CA ASP A 135 -16.38 -0.89 5.17
C ASP A 135 -14.90 -1.13 4.83
N ALA A 136 -14.61 -1.85 3.74
CA ALA A 136 -13.24 -2.10 3.32
C ALA A 136 -12.59 -0.84 2.73
N LEU A 137 -11.28 -0.77 2.72
CA LEU A 137 -10.53 0.17 1.89
C LEU A 137 -10.76 -0.16 0.40
N PRO A 138 -10.52 0.78 -0.51
CA PRO A 138 -10.52 0.47 -1.93
C PRO A 138 -9.61 -0.73 -2.24
N PRO A 139 -9.98 -1.55 -3.24
CA PRO A 139 -9.13 -2.67 -3.66
C PRO A 139 -7.85 -2.14 -4.29
N VAL A 140 -6.79 -2.93 -4.21
CA VAL A 140 -5.49 -2.60 -4.77
C VAL A 140 -5.18 -3.49 -5.97
N LEU A 141 -4.72 -2.88 -7.04
CA LEU A 141 -4.09 -3.56 -8.16
C LEU A 141 -2.57 -3.42 -8.00
N ASP A 142 -1.91 -4.53 -7.75
CA ASP A 142 -0.47 -4.62 -7.53
C ASP A 142 0.22 -4.91 -8.86
N VAL A 143 0.91 -3.87 -9.40
CA VAL A 143 1.54 -3.88 -10.70
C VAL A 143 3.04 -3.66 -10.59
N GLU A 144 3.78 -4.74 -10.80
CA GLU A 144 5.23 -4.79 -10.83
C GLU A 144 5.72 -5.86 -11.81
N TRP A 145 6.99 -5.82 -12.23
CA TRP A 145 7.52 -6.85 -13.09
C TRP A 145 7.79 -8.14 -12.30
N GLN A 146 7.36 -9.27 -12.86
CA GLN A 146 7.69 -10.57 -12.27
C GLN A 146 9.08 -11.00 -12.71
N ASN A 147 9.95 -11.33 -11.76
CA ASN A 147 11.30 -11.81 -12.04
C ASN A 147 11.44 -13.33 -11.89
N ASP A 148 10.60 -13.95 -11.06
CA ASP A 148 10.75 -15.36 -10.62
C ASP A 148 9.57 -16.26 -11.00
N SER A 149 8.65 -15.78 -11.87
CA SER A 149 7.49 -16.54 -12.30
C SER A 149 7.63 -17.01 -13.76
N GLN A 150 6.73 -17.88 -14.19
CA GLN A 150 6.60 -18.24 -15.60
C GLN A 150 6.21 -17.06 -16.50
N CYS A 151 5.90 -15.91 -15.92
CA CYS A 151 5.50 -14.67 -16.58
C CYS A 151 6.63 -13.63 -16.69
N THR A 152 7.87 -14.04 -16.76
CA THR A 152 9.04 -13.13 -16.74
C THR A 152 9.16 -12.24 -17.96
N ARG A 153 8.49 -12.56 -19.07
CA ARG A 153 8.55 -11.74 -20.28
C ARG A 153 7.84 -10.41 -20.05
N ARG A 154 8.57 -9.30 -20.11
CA ARG A 154 8.00 -7.96 -20.11
C ARG A 154 7.19 -7.74 -21.40
N ILE A 155 6.03 -7.14 -21.23
CA ILE A 155 5.16 -6.71 -22.33
C ILE A 155 5.39 -5.22 -22.64
N SER A 156 4.89 -4.72 -23.77
CA SER A 156 5.02 -3.29 -24.07
C SER A 156 4.24 -2.42 -23.08
N LYS A 157 4.64 -1.16 -22.94
CA LYS A 157 3.97 -0.16 -22.10
C LYS A 157 2.47 -0.05 -22.45
N GLU A 158 2.15 0.03 -23.74
CA GLU A 158 0.78 0.18 -24.22
C GLU A 158 -0.09 -1.02 -23.84
N LEU A 159 0.46 -2.22 -23.98
CA LEU A 159 -0.26 -3.44 -23.60
C LEU A 159 -0.43 -3.54 -22.08
N ALA A 160 0.59 -3.12 -21.31
CA ALA A 160 0.50 -3.09 -19.84
C ALA A 160 -0.58 -2.10 -19.39
N LEU A 161 -0.58 -0.88 -19.93
CA LEU A 161 -1.60 0.13 -19.64
C LEU A 161 -3.01 -0.33 -19.98
N ALA A 162 -3.22 -0.91 -21.17
CA ALA A 162 -4.52 -1.42 -21.58
C ALA A 162 -5.04 -2.51 -20.60
N LYS A 163 -4.16 -3.41 -20.16
CA LYS A 163 -4.53 -4.44 -19.17
C LYS A 163 -4.82 -3.82 -17.80
N ILE A 164 -4.04 -2.85 -17.35
CA ILE A 164 -4.27 -2.14 -16.09
C ILE A 164 -5.64 -1.45 -16.11
N GLU A 165 -5.95 -0.69 -17.15
CA GLU A 165 -7.22 0.01 -17.28
C GLU A 165 -8.42 -0.95 -17.25
N GLU A 166 -8.35 -2.09 -17.97
CA GLU A 166 -9.39 -3.12 -17.93
C GLU A 166 -9.58 -3.67 -16.50
N MET A 167 -8.48 -3.96 -15.79
CA MET A 167 -8.55 -4.48 -14.42
C MET A 167 -9.03 -3.44 -13.43
N LEU A 168 -8.58 -2.20 -13.52
CA LEU A 168 -9.05 -1.09 -12.66
C LEU A 168 -10.55 -0.86 -12.85
N LYS A 169 -11.03 -0.86 -14.10
CA LYS A 169 -12.46 -0.80 -14.42
C LYS A 169 -13.21 -1.96 -13.76
N GLY A 170 -12.72 -3.19 -13.94
CA GLY A 170 -13.35 -4.38 -13.38
C GLY A 170 -13.43 -4.38 -11.85
N LEU A 171 -12.38 -3.90 -11.17
CA LEU A 171 -12.33 -3.72 -9.71
C LEU A 171 -13.32 -2.64 -9.25
N ARG A 172 -13.36 -1.50 -9.94
CA ARG A 172 -14.28 -0.40 -9.65
C ARG A 172 -15.74 -0.83 -9.78
N GLU A 173 -16.10 -1.50 -10.88
CA GLU A 173 -17.44 -2.04 -11.09
C GLU A 173 -17.83 -3.06 -10.01
N HIS A 174 -16.87 -3.88 -9.58
CA HIS A 174 -17.12 -4.91 -8.57
C HIS A 174 -17.34 -4.31 -7.18
N THR A 175 -16.47 -3.39 -6.74
CA THR A 175 -16.45 -2.90 -5.36
C THR A 175 -17.19 -1.56 -5.16
N GLY A 176 -17.49 -0.84 -6.25
CA GLY A 176 -18.02 0.52 -6.21
C GLY A 176 -16.98 1.57 -5.80
N LYS A 177 -15.72 1.18 -5.58
CA LYS A 177 -14.63 2.06 -5.09
C LYS A 177 -13.58 2.24 -6.16
N LYS A 178 -12.96 3.43 -6.21
CA LYS A 178 -11.84 3.70 -7.12
C LYS A 178 -10.62 2.93 -6.64
N PRO A 179 -10.06 1.98 -7.45
CA PRO A 179 -8.94 1.16 -7.02
C PRO A 179 -7.67 1.96 -6.80
N ILE A 180 -6.82 1.46 -5.91
CA ILE A 180 -5.46 1.93 -5.67
C ILE A 180 -4.51 1.18 -6.60
N ILE A 181 -3.50 1.86 -7.12
CA ILE A 181 -2.41 1.25 -7.87
C ILE A 181 -1.20 1.14 -6.94
N TYR A 182 -0.79 -0.11 -6.61
CA TYR A 182 0.52 -0.34 -6.00
C TYR A 182 1.55 -0.60 -7.08
N THR A 183 2.76 -0.08 -6.89
CA THR A 183 3.87 -0.29 -7.81
C THR A 183 5.24 -0.08 -7.15
N ASP A 184 6.25 -0.75 -7.71
CA ASP A 184 7.65 -0.49 -7.44
C ASP A 184 8.20 0.57 -8.40
N ILE A 185 9.46 0.97 -8.16
CA ILE A 185 10.10 2.03 -8.94
C ILE A 185 10.34 1.62 -10.40
N ASN A 186 10.75 0.37 -10.63
CA ASN A 186 11.11 -0.09 -11.98
C ASN A 186 9.87 -0.14 -12.89
N PHE A 187 8.77 -0.70 -12.39
CA PHE A 187 7.52 -0.73 -13.15
C PHE A 187 6.95 0.67 -13.36
N HIS A 188 7.07 1.53 -12.35
CA HIS A 188 6.63 2.91 -12.48
C HIS A 188 7.39 3.65 -13.59
N GLU A 189 8.71 3.58 -13.61
CA GLU A 189 9.55 4.21 -14.65
C GLU A 189 9.24 3.66 -16.05
N ASP A 190 9.11 2.33 -16.18
CA ASP A 190 8.87 1.67 -17.46
C ASP A 190 7.47 1.93 -18.01
N VAL A 191 6.44 2.04 -17.16
CA VAL A 191 5.03 1.98 -17.59
C VAL A 191 4.18 3.16 -17.08
N LEU A 192 4.31 3.54 -15.80
CA LEU A 192 3.33 4.42 -15.14
C LEU A 192 3.74 5.88 -15.05
N GLU A 193 4.97 6.23 -15.45
CA GLU A 193 5.40 7.62 -15.42
C GLU A 193 4.51 8.50 -16.30
N GLY A 194 3.85 9.49 -15.66
CA GLY A 194 2.90 10.37 -16.34
C GLY A 194 1.51 9.78 -16.60
N GLU A 195 1.28 8.50 -16.31
CA GLU A 195 0.04 7.80 -16.61
C GLU A 195 -0.85 7.65 -15.37
N LEU A 196 -2.16 7.43 -15.56
CA LEU A 196 -3.16 7.09 -14.54
C LEU A 196 -3.18 8.02 -13.33
N ASN A 197 -2.85 9.30 -13.53
CA ASN A 197 -2.70 10.30 -12.47
C ASN A 197 -4.00 10.60 -11.69
N ASP A 198 -5.12 10.18 -12.19
CA ASP A 198 -6.42 10.27 -11.51
C ASP A 198 -6.64 9.16 -10.48
N HIS A 199 -5.84 8.09 -10.48
CA HIS A 199 -5.91 7.01 -9.48
C HIS A 199 -5.10 7.31 -8.21
N PRO A 200 -5.51 6.78 -7.04
CA PRO A 200 -4.67 6.77 -5.85
C PRO A 200 -3.48 5.82 -6.04
N PHE A 201 -2.32 6.20 -5.49
CA PHE A 201 -1.11 5.41 -5.56
C PHE A 201 -0.62 4.95 -4.20
N TRP A 202 -0.17 3.70 -4.16
CA TRP A 202 0.61 3.12 -3.10
C TRP A 202 2.00 2.80 -3.66
N LEU A 203 3.01 3.56 -3.26
CA LEU A 203 4.34 3.54 -3.84
C LEU A 203 5.35 2.88 -2.90
N ARG A 204 6.21 2.01 -3.46
CA ARG A 204 7.29 1.36 -2.72
C ARG A 204 8.57 2.17 -2.81
N SER A 205 9.14 2.54 -1.65
CA SER A 205 10.50 3.06 -1.54
C SER A 205 11.06 2.78 -0.16
N THR A 206 12.02 1.88 -0.06
CA THR A 206 12.59 1.40 1.21
C THR A 206 13.91 2.07 1.60
N ALA A 207 14.46 2.91 0.72
CA ALA A 207 15.77 3.53 0.94
C ALA A 207 15.79 5.06 0.75
N ALA A 208 14.76 5.66 0.15
CA ALA A 208 14.74 7.09 -0.16
C ALA A 208 13.32 7.68 -0.03
N PRO A 209 13.19 9.01 0.16
CA PRO A 209 11.91 9.68 0.05
C PRO A 209 11.28 9.47 -1.32
N LEU A 210 9.95 9.34 -1.37
CA LEU A 210 9.23 9.12 -2.63
C LEU A 210 9.53 10.17 -3.69
N ALA A 211 9.61 11.44 -3.30
CA ALA A 211 9.94 12.54 -4.22
C ALA A 211 11.32 12.42 -4.91
N LYS A 212 12.22 11.57 -4.39
CA LYS A 212 13.52 11.28 -5.03
C LYS A 212 13.47 10.08 -5.97
N ARG A 213 12.40 9.30 -5.91
CA ARG A 213 12.28 8.04 -6.65
C ARG A 213 11.22 8.08 -7.74
N TYR A 214 10.18 8.87 -7.51
CA TYR A 214 9.04 8.94 -8.41
C TYR A 214 8.88 10.36 -8.92
N ALA A 215 8.76 10.53 -10.23
CA ALA A 215 8.38 11.79 -10.86
C ALA A 215 6.89 12.09 -10.61
N ARG A 216 6.44 11.89 -9.36
CA ARG A 216 5.07 12.12 -8.91
C ARG A 216 5.10 12.91 -7.63
N ASP A 217 4.32 13.95 -7.61
CA ASP A 217 4.14 14.75 -6.40
C ASP A 217 3.06 14.19 -5.47
N ARG A 218 2.37 13.13 -5.91
CA ARG A 218 1.14 12.65 -5.26
C ARG A 218 1.16 11.16 -5.02
N TRP A 219 0.85 10.78 -3.79
CA TRP A 219 0.72 9.40 -3.34
C TRP A 219 -0.22 9.36 -2.12
N GLU A 220 -0.88 8.24 -1.91
CA GLU A 220 -1.75 8.01 -0.75
C GLU A 220 -1.09 7.12 0.27
N PHE A 221 -0.36 6.09 -0.19
CA PHE A 221 0.33 5.15 0.68
C PHE A 221 1.79 4.99 0.26
N TRP A 222 2.63 4.78 1.24
CA TRP A 222 4.06 4.54 1.07
C TRP A 222 4.48 3.26 1.78
N GLN A 223 4.87 2.22 1.03
CA GLN A 223 5.56 1.05 1.57
C GLN A 223 7.02 1.40 1.78
N PHE A 224 7.44 1.51 3.04
CA PHE A 224 8.74 2.10 3.39
C PHE A 224 9.76 1.11 3.98
N THR A 225 9.36 -0.11 4.32
CA THR A 225 10.25 -1.22 4.70
C THR A 225 9.58 -2.56 4.42
N THR A 226 10.39 -3.56 4.08
CA THR A 226 9.99 -4.96 3.89
C THR A 226 10.49 -5.87 5.00
N THR A 227 11.18 -5.32 5.98
CA THR A 227 11.80 -6.02 7.10
C THR A 227 11.32 -5.49 8.46
N GLY A 228 10.11 -4.91 8.47
CA GLY A 228 9.51 -4.38 9.69
C GLY A 228 9.17 -5.49 10.69
N ARG A 229 9.04 -5.10 11.97
CA ARG A 229 8.58 -5.98 13.05
C ARG A 229 7.35 -5.37 13.70
N VAL A 230 6.28 -6.15 13.78
CA VAL A 230 5.02 -5.73 14.40
C VAL A 230 4.59 -6.79 15.42
N PRO A 231 4.27 -6.42 16.67
CA PRO A 231 3.72 -7.36 17.65
C PRO A 231 2.49 -8.07 17.09
N GLY A 232 2.47 -9.39 17.20
CA GLY A 232 1.40 -10.22 16.63
C GLY A 232 1.74 -10.87 15.29
N ILE A 233 2.90 -10.52 14.70
CA ILE A 233 3.41 -11.16 13.48
C ILE A 233 4.79 -11.77 13.80
N SER A 234 4.97 -13.02 13.42
CA SER A 234 6.27 -13.70 13.52
C SER A 234 7.09 -13.43 12.25
N GLY A 235 8.28 -12.85 12.42
CA GLY A 235 9.15 -12.53 11.29
C GLY A 235 8.93 -11.15 10.71
N ASP A 236 9.38 -10.98 9.48
CA ASP A 236 9.35 -9.71 8.76
C ASP A 236 7.96 -9.41 8.20
N VAL A 237 7.61 -8.14 8.20
CA VAL A 237 6.37 -7.65 7.60
C VAL A 237 6.60 -6.30 6.95
N ASP A 238 5.96 -6.10 5.82
CA ASP A 238 5.96 -4.85 5.09
C ASP A 238 5.19 -3.77 5.85
N ARG A 239 5.81 -2.60 6.02
CA ARG A 239 5.19 -1.48 6.73
C ARG A 239 4.89 -0.33 5.81
N ASN A 240 3.76 0.26 6.08
CA ASN A 240 3.16 1.29 5.25
C ASN A 240 2.80 2.53 6.06
N ALA A 241 2.82 3.66 5.39
CA ALA A 241 2.34 4.92 5.93
C ALA A 241 1.30 5.54 4.99
N PHE A 242 0.23 6.07 5.56
CA PHE A 242 -0.70 6.93 4.82
C PHE A 242 -0.20 8.37 4.86
N PHE A 243 -0.39 9.13 3.79
CA PHE A 243 0.16 10.48 3.67
C PHE A 243 -0.39 11.50 4.67
N GLY A 244 -1.65 11.33 5.11
CA GLY A 244 -2.43 12.29 5.88
C GLY A 244 -2.54 11.97 7.36
N ASN A 245 -3.41 12.73 8.04
CA ASN A 245 -3.77 12.55 9.44
C ASN A 245 -5.02 11.67 9.61
N GLU A 246 -5.49 11.46 10.87
CA GLU A 246 -6.65 10.63 11.21
C GLU A 246 -7.93 11.09 10.49
N ARG A 247 -8.21 12.38 10.49
CA ARG A 247 -9.40 12.94 9.85
C ARG A 247 -9.39 12.70 8.34
N GLU A 248 -8.23 12.89 7.71
CA GLU A 248 -8.04 12.67 6.28
C GLU A 248 -8.15 11.18 5.93
N PHE A 249 -7.58 10.31 6.75
CA PHE A 249 -7.70 8.86 6.57
C PHE A 249 -9.16 8.40 6.68
N ASP A 250 -9.87 8.87 7.70
CA ASP A 250 -11.27 8.54 7.90
C ASP A 250 -12.17 9.06 6.77
N ALA A 251 -11.92 10.27 6.29
CA ALA A 251 -12.65 10.83 5.15
C ALA A 251 -12.35 10.05 3.86
N TRP A 252 -11.07 9.73 3.65
CA TRP A 252 -10.63 8.97 2.48
C TRP A 252 -11.24 7.56 2.44
N ARG A 253 -11.19 6.81 3.54
CA ARG A 253 -11.71 5.45 3.59
C ARG A 253 -13.25 5.40 3.41
N ARG A 254 -13.98 6.47 3.75
CA ARG A 254 -15.42 6.61 3.49
C ARG A 254 -15.75 7.11 2.08
N GLY A 255 -14.75 7.36 1.26
CA GLY A 255 -14.94 7.89 -0.09
C GLY A 255 -15.31 9.37 -0.15
N HIS A 256 -15.19 10.11 0.97
CA HIS A 256 -15.49 11.55 1.05
C HIS A 256 -14.27 12.42 0.74
N PHE A 257 -13.14 11.83 0.46
CA PHE A 257 -11.92 12.53 0.12
C PHE A 257 -11.70 12.44 -1.38
N ASP A 258 -11.99 13.55 -2.07
CA ASP A 258 -11.63 13.67 -3.48
C ASP A 258 -10.13 13.99 -3.58
N ILE A 259 -9.41 13.11 -4.23
CA ILE A 259 -8.02 13.29 -4.58
C ILE A 259 -7.81 14.59 -5.39
N GLY A 260 -8.81 15.03 -6.17
CA GLY A 260 -8.81 16.28 -6.94
C GLY A 260 -8.83 17.55 -6.10
N SER A 261 -9.32 17.48 -4.86
CA SER A 261 -9.50 18.65 -3.99
C SER A 261 -8.25 19.07 -3.22
N ARG A 262 -7.15 18.32 -3.26
CA ARG A 262 -5.88 18.76 -2.68
C ARG A 262 -5.35 19.99 -3.41
N LYS A 263 -5.31 21.11 -2.74
CA LYS A 263 -4.51 22.25 -3.22
C LYS A 263 -3.03 21.86 -3.13
N TRP A 264 -2.39 21.75 -4.27
CA TRP A 264 -0.96 21.54 -4.38
C TRP A 264 -0.20 22.74 -3.84
N HIS A 265 0.78 22.48 -2.99
CA HIS A 265 1.78 23.48 -2.64
C HIS A 265 3.02 23.32 -3.53
N GLY A 266 2.83 23.32 -4.83
CA GLY A 266 3.90 23.25 -5.82
C GLY A 266 3.33 22.93 -7.21
N GLY A 267 3.45 23.86 -8.14
CA GLY A 267 3.27 23.82 -9.57
C GLY A 267 2.09 23.02 -10.15
N GLU A 268 1.24 23.65 -10.93
CA GLU A 268 0.18 22.98 -11.66
C GLU A 268 0.74 21.89 -12.58
N PRO A 269 0.20 20.66 -12.55
CA PRO A 269 0.58 19.65 -13.53
C PRO A 269 0.13 20.15 -14.91
N LYS A 270 1.05 20.26 -15.85
CA LYS A 270 0.69 20.44 -17.26
C LYS A 270 -0.03 19.15 -17.72
N VAL A 271 -1.34 19.16 -17.65
CA VAL A 271 -2.17 18.12 -18.25
C VAL A 271 -2.00 18.25 -19.76
N ALA A 272 -1.19 17.40 -20.34
CA ALA A 272 -1.23 17.19 -21.79
C ALA A 272 -2.56 16.51 -22.10
N VAL A 273 -3.52 17.28 -22.58
CA VAL A 273 -4.75 16.75 -23.19
C VAL A 273 -4.31 15.96 -24.42
N ARG A 274 -4.18 14.64 -24.28
CA ARG A 274 -4.02 13.77 -25.44
C ARG A 274 -5.37 13.71 -26.16
N THR A 275 -5.45 14.38 -27.28
CA THR A 275 -6.45 14.05 -28.32
C THR A 275 -6.26 12.60 -28.72
N PRO A 276 -7.31 11.77 -28.76
CA PRO A 276 -7.17 10.41 -29.25
C PRO A 276 -6.61 10.45 -30.68
N PRO A 277 -5.71 9.51 -31.03
CA PRO A 277 -5.18 9.45 -32.38
C PRO A 277 -6.33 9.27 -33.38
N PRO A 278 -6.29 9.90 -34.56
CA PRO A 278 -7.32 9.73 -35.57
C PRO A 278 -7.41 8.25 -35.93
N THR A 279 -8.60 7.70 -35.91
CA THR A 279 -8.89 6.34 -36.36
C THR A 279 -8.38 6.17 -37.78
N PRO A 280 -7.48 5.20 -38.05
CA PRO A 280 -7.06 4.97 -39.44
C PRO A 280 -8.28 4.54 -40.25
N ALA A 281 -8.62 5.34 -41.24
CA ALA A 281 -9.60 4.96 -42.24
C ALA A 281 -9.03 3.79 -43.05
N GLY A 282 -9.70 2.64 -43.05
CA GLY A 282 -9.53 1.58 -44.04
C GLY A 282 -8.68 0.39 -43.64
N LEU A 283 -9.05 -0.34 -42.57
CA LEU A 283 -8.69 -1.75 -42.48
C LEU A 283 -9.97 -2.59 -42.59
N ARG A 284 -10.19 -3.16 -43.76
CA ARG A 284 -11.18 -4.22 -43.98
C ARG A 284 -10.81 -5.42 -43.11
N ALA A 285 -11.80 -5.94 -42.40
CA ALA A 285 -11.69 -7.17 -41.61
C ALA A 285 -11.17 -8.32 -42.52
N PRO A 286 -10.20 -9.12 -42.07
CA PRO A 286 -9.83 -10.34 -42.77
C PRO A 286 -10.98 -11.34 -42.68
N LYS A 287 -11.31 -11.95 -43.83
CA LYS A 287 -12.24 -13.08 -43.91
C LYS A 287 -11.74 -14.22 -43.06
N GLU A 288 -12.65 -14.80 -42.29
CA GLU A 288 -12.41 -16.04 -41.53
C GLU A 288 -11.92 -17.16 -42.45
N ALA A 289 -10.70 -17.64 -42.24
CA ALA A 289 -10.21 -18.89 -42.80
C ALA A 289 -10.37 -20.01 -41.77
N GLY A 290 -10.95 -21.10 -42.22
CA GLY A 290 -11.44 -22.27 -41.55
C GLY A 290 -10.63 -22.83 -40.39
N GLY A 291 -11.38 -23.34 -39.43
CA GLY A 291 -10.93 -23.84 -38.14
C GLY A 291 -9.97 -25.04 -38.21
N THR A 292 -9.01 -24.95 -37.30
CA THR A 292 -8.37 -26.16 -36.74
C THR A 292 -8.50 -26.08 -35.22
N ARG A 293 -9.36 -26.94 -34.66
CA ARG A 293 -9.51 -27.09 -33.21
C ARG A 293 -8.22 -27.67 -32.63
N LEU A 294 -7.42 -26.83 -32.01
CA LEU A 294 -6.35 -27.29 -31.14
C LEU A 294 -6.98 -27.81 -29.85
N ARG A 295 -6.87 -29.11 -29.62
CA ARG A 295 -7.20 -29.78 -28.35
C ARG A 295 -6.11 -29.39 -27.34
N PHE A 296 -6.47 -28.61 -26.33
CA PHE A 296 -5.61 -28.37 -25.18
C PHE A 296 -5.66 -29.62 -24.28
N ALA A 297 -4.48 -30.15 -23.94
CA ALA A 297 -4.31 -31.14 -22.92
C ALA A 297 -4.69 -30.57 -21.53
N PRO A 298 -5.22 -31.36 -20.61
CA PRO A 298 -5.54 -30.90 -19.26
C PRO A 298 -4.26 -30.46 -18.54
N PRO A 299 -4.31 -29.46 -17.66
CA PRO A 299 -3.15 -28.98 -16.92
C PRO A 299 -2.59 -30.08 -16.03
N GLY A 300 -1.32 -30.44 -16.26
CA GLY A 300 -0.59 -31.33 -15.38
C GLY A 300 -0.49 -30.73 -13.97
N ARG A 301 -0.64 -31.56 -12.94
CA ARG A 301 -0.38 -31.20 -11.55
C ARG A 301 1.01 -30.57 -11.45
N ILE A 302 1.05 -29.36 -10.92
CA ILE A 302 2.30 -28.68 -10.55
C ILE A 302 2.87 -29.40 -9.34
N PRO A 303 4.15 -29.84 -9.32
CA PRO A 303 4.78 -30.37 -8.14
C PRO A 303 4.83 -29.31 -7.02
N ASP A 304 4.52 -29.72 -5.80
CA ASP A 304 4.72 -28.92 -4.61
C ASP A 304 6.20 -28.55 -4.49
N ALA A 305 6.52 -27.28 -4.64
CA ALA A 305 7.85 -26.75 -4.39
C ALA A 305 8.09 -26.62 -2.86
N HIS A 306 8.14 -27.76 -2.19
CA HIS A 306 8.74 -27.91 -0.87
C HIS A 306 10.18 -28.38 -1.08
N THR A 307 11.06 -27.46 -1.26
CA THR A 307 12.48 -27.48 -0.87
C THR A 307 13.22 -26.39 -1.64
N ALA A 308 13.28 -25.21 -1.10
CA ALA A 308 14.32 -24.25 -1.47
C ALA A 308 14.84 -23.60 -0.19
N VAL A 309 16.00 -24.05 0.13
CA VAL A 309 17.00 -23.57 1.04
C VAL A 309 17.04 -22.03 1.13
N ASN A 310 17.01 -21.57 2.38
CA ASN A 310 17.41 -20.28 2.89
C ASN A 310 18.57 -19.67 2.09
N ARG A 311 18.30 -18.82 1.14
CA ARG A 311 19.23 -17.81 0.63
C ARG A 311 18.50 -16.49 0.68
N ASN A 312 19.11 -15.51 1.34
CA ASN A 312 18.71 -14.11 1.38
C ASN A 312 18.62 -13.54 -0.04
N VAL A 313 17.49 -13.79 -0.70
CA VAL A 313 17.12 -13.09 -1.93
C VAL A 313 15.85 -12.32 -1.58
N ASP A 314 15.97 -11.02 -1.69
CA ASP A 314 14.81 -10.14 -1.58
C ASP A 314 13.72 -10.67 -2.51
N VAL A 315 12.57 -11.01 -1.96
CA VAL A 315 11.42 -11.63 -2.65
C VAL A 315 10.88 -10.74 -3.79
N THR A 316 11.43 -9.57 -3.97
CA THR A 316 11.09 -8.56 -4.99
C THR A 316 12.15 -8.38 -6.06
N GLY A 317 13.24 -9.18 -6.08
CA GLY A 317 14.19 -9.18 -7.20
C GLY A 317 15.01 -7.91 -7.40
N SER A 318 15.10 -7.01 -6.42
CA SER A 318 16.00 -5.85 -6.49
C SER A 318 17.41 -6.25 -6.06
N ILE A 319 18.28 -6.54 -7.01
CA ILE A 319 19.71 -6.58 -6.79
C ILE A 319 20.15 -5.13 -6.55
N ALA A 320 20.58 -4.81 -5.33
CA ALA A 320 21.34 -3.60 -5.06
C ALA A 320 22.59 -3.64 -5.94
N ARG A 321 22.71 -2.75 -6.91
CA ARG A 321 23.99 -2.35 -7.47
C ARG A 321 24.45 -1.15 -6.68
N ASP A 322 25.68 -1.25 -6.23
CA ASP A 322 26.44 -0.24 -5.48
C ASP A 322 26.34 1.16 -6.05
#